data_17b129649ccce1d42584cd7994a5e23a
#
_entry.id   17b129649ccce1d42584cd7994a5e23a
#
_cell.length_a   1.000
_cell.length_b   1.000
_cell.length_c   1.000
_cell.angle_alpha   90.00
_cell.angle_beta   90.00
_cell.angle_gamma   90.00
#
_symmetry.space_group_name_H-M   'P 1'
#
loop_
_entity.id
_entity.type
_entity.pdbx_description
1 polymer ?
#
loop_
_entity_poly.entity_id
_entity_poly.type
_entity_poly.pdbx_seq_one_letter_code
_entity_poly.pdbx_strand_id
1 'polypeptide(L)'
;MVQKTYFKTKDYCKVKFALNLENAETVEILGLNSDWENSVVMSKKKDGTFSADVSLPKNSQHEFKYRVNESEWMNEPEADSQHHNEFGSVNSVIVL
;
A
#
# COMPACT_ATOMS: atom_id res chain seq x y z
N MET A 1 -0.28 8.41 1.95
CA MET A 1 1.12 8.68 2.40
C MET A 1 1.89 7.35 2.49
N VAL A 2 3.11 7.37 2.02
CA VAL A 2 4.01 6.22 2.13
C VAL A 2 5.30 6.71 2.80
N GLN A 3 5.70 6.03 3.87
CA GLN A 3 6.91 6.37 4.59
C GLN A 3 7.80 5.13 4.68
N LYS A 4 9.05 5.25 4.21
CA LYS A 4 10.02 4.13 4.18
C LYS A 4 11.05 4.32 5.28
N THR A 5 11.33 3.25 6.03
CA THR A 5 12.38 3.23 7.06
C THR A 5 13.35 2.11 6.74
N TYR A 6 14.62 2.48 6.52
CA TYR A 6 15.68 1.53 6.19
C TYR A 6 16.52 1.26 7.42
N PHE A 7 16.88 -0.01 7.62
CA PHE A 7 17.73 -0.43 8.73
C PHE A 7 19.09 -0.89 8.19
N LYS A 8 20.17 -0.35 8.73
CA LYS A 8 21.53 -0.67 8.25
C LYS A 8 21.88 -2.15 8.36
N THR A 9 21.37 -2.82 9.40
CA THR A 9 21.75 -4.20 9.73
C THR A 9 20.70 -5.22 9.29
N LYS A 10 19.66 -4.80 8.60
CA LYS A 10 18.58 -5.68 8.15
C LYS A 10 18.49 -5.69 6.64
N ASP A 11 17.99 -6.79 6.07
CA ASP A 11 17.78 -6.95 4.64
C ASP A 11 16.37 -6.54 4.21
N TYR A 12 15.59 -5.98 5.11
CA TYR A 12 14.26 -5.45 4.82
C TYR A 12 14.15 -3.99 5.24
N CYS A 13 13.15 -3.31 4.71
CA CYS A 13 12.75 -2.00 5.20
C CYS A 13 11.30 -2.07 5.69
N LYS A 14 10.95 -1.15 6.58
CA LYS A 14 9.59 -1.00 7.07
C LYS A 14 8.91 0.10 6.29
N VAL A 15 7.75 -0.20 5.72
CA VAL A 15 6.96 0.77 4.95
C VAL A 15 5.67 1.03 5.67
N LYS A 16 5.40 2.30 5.95
CA LYS A 16 4.13 2.73 6.54
C LYS A 16 3.25 3.30 5.44
N PHE A 17 2.05 2.75 5.32
CA PHE A 17 1.00 3.24 4.43
C PHE A 17 -0.05 3.95 5.26
N ALA A 18 -0.49 5.12 4.84
CA ALA A 18 -1.53 5.86 5.55
C ALA A 18 -2.43 6.61 4.57
N LEU A 19 -3.73 6.56 4.83
CA LEU A 19 -4.76 7.28 4.07
C LEU A 19 -5.75 7.90 5.04
N ASN A 20 -6.25 9.08 4.72
CA ASN A 20 -7.35 9.69 5.46
C ASN A 20 -8.60 9.67 4.59
N LEU A 21 -9.56 8.80 4.94
CA LEU A 21 -10.80 8.60 4.21
C LEU A 21 -11.97 8.65 5.20
N GLU A 22 -12.62 9.81 5.29
CA GLU A 22 -13.66 10.05 6.31
C GLU A 22 -14.85 9.11 6.22
N ASN A 23 -15.26 8.75 5.00
CA ASN A 23 -16.46 7.94 4.78
C ASN A 23 -16.18 6.46 4.55
N ALA A 24 -14.94 6.02 4.73
CA ALA A 24 -14.59 4.62 4.56
C ALA A 24 -14.74 3.84 5.87
N GLU A 25 -15.18 2.60 5.78
CA GLU A 25 -15.24 1.69 6.92
C GLU A 25 -14.05 0.74 6.96
N THR A 26 -13.60 0.27 5.79
CA THR A 26 -12.47 -0.63 5.67
C THR A 26 -11.56 -0.22 4.52
N VAL A 27 -10.27 -0.43 4.69
CA VAL A 27 -9.27 -0.26 3.63
C VAL A 27 -8.27 -1.39 3.71
N GLU A 28 -7.94 -1.97 2.56
CA GLU A 28 -6.97 -3.06 2.44
C GLU A 28 -5.94 -2.71 1.38
N ILE A 29 -4.73 -3.25 1.52
CA ILE A 29 -3.69 -3.15 0.50
C ILE A 29 -3.55 -4.49 -0.19
N LEU A 30 -3.55 -4.50 -1.52
CA LEU A 30 -3.36 -5.71 -2.32
C LEU A 30 -2.22 -5.50 -3.31
N GLY A 31 -1.50 -6.57 -3.62
CA GLY A 31 -0.44 -6.58 -4.61
C GLY A 31 0.99 -6.62 -4.07
N LEU A 32 1.22 -6.23 -2.83
CA LEU A 32 2.56 -6.27 -2.24
C LEU A 32 3.09 -7.71 -2.27
N ASN A 33 4.36 -7.89 -2.62
CA ASN A 33 4.99 -9.21 -2.81
C ASN A 33 4.28 -10.04 -3.90
N SER A 34 3.66 -9.36 -4.87
CA SER A 34 2.89 -9.98 -5.95
C SER A 34 1.68 -10.77 -5.44
N ASP A 35 1.21 -10.49 -4.25
CA ASP A 35 0.08 -11.17 -3.64
C ASP A 35 -1.20 -10.34 -3.78
N TRP A 36 -2.03 -10.69 -4.77
CA TRP A 36 -3.31 -10.03 -5.02
C TRP A 36 -4.49 -10.76 -4.38
N GLU A 37 -4.23 -11.87 -3.69
CA GLU A 37 -5.26 -12.68 -3.05
C GLU A 37 -5.40 -12.38 -1.56
N ASN A 38 -4.27 -12.21 -0.88
CA ASN A 38 -4.26 -11.96 0.56
C ASN A 38 -3.96 -10.49 0.83
N SER A 39 -4.94 -9.79 1.36
CA SER A 39 -4.80 -8.35 1.62
C SER A 39 -4.12 -8.07 2.95
N VAL A 40 -3.54 -6.87 3.04
CA VAL A 40 -3.09 -6.29 4.31
C VAL A 40 -4.20 -5.36 4.78
N VAL A 41 -4.86 -5.70 5.86
CA VAL A 41 -5.96 -4.89 6.40
C VAL A 41 -5.37 -3.69 7.16
N MET A 42 -5.81 -2.49 6.80
CA MET A 42 -5.36 -1.27 7.47
C MET A 42 -6.19 -1.00 8.72
N SER A 43 -5.54 -0.50 9.77
CA SER A 43 -6.22 -0.13 11.01
C SER A 43 -6.78 1.27 10.91
N LYS A 44 -8.04 1.44 11.33
CA LYS A 44 -8.72 2.73 11.33
C LYS A 44 -8.55 3.41 12.69
N LYS A 45 -8.09 4.65 12.67
CA LYS A 45 -8.01 5.51 13.85
C LYS A 45 -9.27 6.36 14.00
N LYS A 46 -9.47 6.94 15.18
CA LYS A 46 -10.65 7.76 15.47
C LYS A 46 -10.82 8.97 14.56
N ASP A 47 -9.72 9.50 14.03
CA ASP A 47 -9.73 10.66 13.15
C ASP A 47 -9.99 10.33 11.68
N GLY A 48 -10.29 9.07 11.36
CA GLY A 48 -10.51 8.63 9.98
C GLY A 48 -9.27 8.21 9.23
N THR A 49 -8.11 8.20 9.89
CA THR A 49 -6.86 7.74 9.27
C THR A 49 -6.76 6.23 9.30
N PHE A 50 -6.47 5.65 8.15
CA PHE A 50 -6.16 4.22 8.02
C PHE A 50 -4.66 4.08 7.88
N SER A 51 -4.06 3.12 8.59
CA SER A 51 -2.62 2.89 8.51
C SER A 51 -2.26 1.42 8.60
N ALA A 52 -1.12 1.07 8.02
CA ALA A 52 -0.53 -0.26 8.13
C ALA A 52 0.99 -0.15 7.99
N ASP A 53 1.71 -0.99 8.73
CA ASP A 53 3.14 -1.13 8.61
C ASP A 53 3.44 -2.50 7.99
N VAL A 54 4.26 -2.52 6.95
CA VAL A 54 4.63 -3.75 6.25
C VAL A 54 6.15 -3.80 6.10
N SER A 55 6.73 -4.95 6.41
CA SER A 55 8.16 -5.19 6.17
C SER A 55 8.33 -5.78 4.78
N LEU A 56 9.15 -5.14 3.95
CA LEU A 56 9.39 -5.56 2.56
C LEU A 56 10.89 -5.65 2.30
N PRO A 57 11.35 -6.55 1.42
CA PRO A 57 12.77 -6.69 1.13
C PRO A 57 13.38 -5.40 0.58
N LYS A 58 14.62 -5.11 0.95
CA LYS A 58 15.39 -4.05 0.32
C LYS A 58 15.65 -4.39 -1.13
N ASN A 59 15.82 -3.36 -1.96
CA ASN A 59 16.13 -3.50 -3.39
C ASN A 59 15.03 -4.26 -4.15
N SER A 60 13.78 -4.08 -3.71
CA SER A 60 12.62 -4.70 -4.36
C SER A 60 11.66 -3.62 -4.86
N GLN A 61 10.76 -4.02 -5.72
CA GLN A 61 9.73 -3.15 -6.28
C GLN A 61 8.40 -3.88 -6.23
N HIS A 62 7.36 -3.17 -5.83
CA HIS A 62 6.03 -3.77 -5.65
C HIS A 62 4.97 -2.91 -6.32
N GLU A 63 4.03 -3.56 -6.99
CA GLU A 63 2.83 -2.91 -7.47
C GLU A 63 1.72 -3.18 -6.46
N PHE A 64 0.88 -2.19 -6.20
CA PHE A 64 -0.19 -2.34 -5.23
C PHE A 64 -1.35 -1.40 -5.52
N LYS A 65 -2.48 -1.68 -4.90
CA LYS A 65 -3.65 -0.82 -4.85
C LYS A 65 -4.31 -0.93 -3.50
N TYR A 66 -5.10 0.08 -3.16
CA TYR A 66 -5.99 0.02 -2.02
C TYR A 66 -7.37 -0.44 -2.47
N ARG A 67 -8.01 -1.25 -1.64
CA ARG A 67 -9.42 -1.59 -1.83
C ARG A 67 -10.21 -1.02 -0.67
N VAL A 68 -11.13 -0.09 -0.98
CA VAL A 68 -11.92 0.65 -0.01
C VAL A 68 -13.30 0.04 0.09
N ASN A 69 -13.77 -0.22 1.31
CA ASN A 69 -15.08 -0.82 1.59
C ASN A 69 -15.35 -2.08 0.78
N GLU A 70 -14.28 -2.87 0.55
CA GLU A 70 -14.34 -4.16 -0.16
C GLU A 70 -14.82 -4.08 -1.62
N SER A 71 -14.99 -2.89 -2.19
CA SER A 71 -15.55 -2.74 -3.53
C SER A 71 -14.87 -1.70 -4.42
N GLU A 72 -14.25 -0.69 -3.85
CA GLU A 72 -13.67 0.40 -4.63
C GLU A 72 -12.14 0.33 -4.64
N TRP A 73 -11.54 0.48 -5.82
CA TRP A 73 -10.09 0.48 -5.98
C TRP A 73 -9.56 1.90 -6.04
N MET A 74 -8.43 2.11 -5.38
CA MET A 74 -7.83 3.42 -5.27
C MET A 74 -6.31 3.30 -5.33
N ASN A 75 -5.65 4.25 -5.97
CA ASN A 75 -4.19 4.30 -6.04
C ASN A 75 -3.62 5.22 -4.96
N GLU A 76 -2.33 5.04 -4.68
CA GLU A 76 -1.59 5.88 -3.74
C GLU A 76 -1.11 7.15 -4.46
N PRO A 77 -1.52 8.35 -4.01
CA PRO A 77 -1.09 9.60 -4.65
C PRO A 77 0.42 9.86 -4.56
N GLU A 78 1.08 9.32 -3.54
CA GLU A 78 2.50 9.53 -3.29
C GLU A 78 3.36 8.32 -3.65
N ALA A 79 2.85 7.44 -4.51
CA ALA A 79 3.62 6.30 -5.00
C ALA A 79 4.84 6.77 -5.79
N ASP A 80 5.89 5.94 -5.82
CA ASP A 80 7.11 6.26 -6.56
C ASP A 80 6.86 6.36 -8.06
N SER A 81 5.97 5.53 -8.59
CA SER A 81 5.55 5.60 -9.99
C SER A 81 4.21 4.92 -10.18
N GLN A 82 3.73 4.91 -11.42
CA GLN A 82 2.49 4.27 -11.82
C GLN A 82 2.80 3.30 -12.95
N HIS A 83 2.15 2.15 -12.94
CA HIS A 83 2.32 1.14 -13.99
C HIS A 83 0.98 0.72 -14.56
N HIS A 84 0.82 0.84 -15.89
CA HIS A 84 -0.38 0.40 -16.57
C HIS A 84 -0.43 -1.13 -16.57
N ASN A 85 -1.56 -1.69 -16.12
CA ASN A 85 -1.76 -3.13 -16.13
C ASN A 85 -2.51 -3.57 -17.38
N GLU A 86 -2.61 -4.89 -17.57
CA GLU A 86 -3.27 -5.48 -18.74
C GLU A 86 -4.78 -5.30 -18.76
N PHE A 87 -5.37 -4.86 -17.67
CA PHE A 87 -6.82 -4.65 -17.56
C PHE A 87 -7.24 -3.21 -17.88
N GLY A 88 -6.31 -2.39 -18.36
CA GLY A 88 -6.61 -1.00 -18.72
C GLY A 88 -6.66 -0.05 -17.55
N SER A 89 -6.15 -0.43 -16.39
CA SER A 89 -6.06 0.44 -15.23
C SER A 89 -4.60 0.64 -14.82
N VAL A 90 -4.37 1.34 -13.72
CA VAL A 90 -3.03 1.71 -13.27
C VAL A 90 -2.81 1.17 -11.87
N ASN A 91 -1.66 0.55 -11.63
CA ASN A 91 -1.22 0.16 -10.30
C ASN A 91 -0.23 1.18 -9.75
N SER A 92 -0.28 1.41 -8.45
CA SER A 92 0.74 2.19 -7.76
C SER A 92 2.00 1.34 -7.61
N VAL A 93 3.17 1.98 -7.69
CA VAL A 93 4.46 1.28 -7.58
C VAL A 93 5.27 1.89 -6.44
N ILE A 94 5.81 1.03 -5.60
CA ILE A 94 6.76 1.41 -4.56
C ILE A 94 8.12 0.75 -4.86
N VAL A 95 9.18 1.54 -4.78
CA VAL A 95 10.56 1.11 -5.03
C VAL A 95 11.35 1.21 -3.74
N LEU A 96 12.00 0.13 -3.34
CA LEU A 96 12.72 0.05 -2.06
C LEU A 96 14.23 -0.17 -2.21
#